data_d66dc676dd18f8cf8e25f633d4e58807
#
_entry.id   d66dc676dd18f8cf8e25f633d4e58807
#
_cell.length_a   1.000
_cell.length_b   1.000
_cell.length_c   1.000
_cell.angle_alpha   90.00
_cell.angle_beta   90.00
_cell.angle_gamma   90.00
#
_symmetry.space_group_name_H-M   'P 1'
#
loop_
_entity.id
_entity.type
_entity.pdbx_description
1 polymer ?
#
loop_
_entity_poly.entity_id
_entity_poly.type
_entity_poly.pdbx_seq_one_letter_code
_entity_poly.pdbx_strand_id
1 'polypeptide(L)' 'MPKATMHRVECLDCGKVAFRMIPIDIPVYCRQCGSAALMWRPV' A
#
# COMPACT_ATOMS: atom_id res chain seq x y z
N MET A 1 -4.40 -13.92 17.03
CA MET A 1 -4.73 -12.81 16.14
C MET A 1 -3.52 -12.43 15.31
N PRO A 2 -3.72 -12.16 14.00
CA PRO A 2 -2.57 -11.71 13.19
C PRO A 2 -2.10 -10.34 13.67
N LYS A 3 -0.80 -10.19 13.72
CA LYS A 3 -0.19 -8.94 14.12
C LYS A 3 -0.19 -7.95 12.95
N ALA A 4 -0.73 -6.76 13.16
CA ALA A 4 -0.71 -5.74 12.11
C ALA A 4 0.71 -5.20 11.96
N THR A 5 1.16 -5.10 10.72
CA THR A 5 2.50 -4.63 10.39
C THR A 5 2.40 -3.43 9.46
N MET A 6 3.10 -2.35 9.80
CA MET A 6 3.12 -1.17 8.95
C MET A 6 3.99 -1.42 7.71
N HIS A 7 3.47 -1.05 6.56
CA HIS A 7 4.19 -1.17 5.29
C HIS A 7 4.23 0.16 4.56
N ARG A 8 5.34 0.41 3.90
CA ARG A 8 5.48 1.55 3.00
C ARG A 8 5.01 1.12 1.62
N VAL A 9 4.04 1.83 1.07
CA VAL A 9 3.45 1.51 -0.22
C VAL A 9 3.82 2.61 -1.20
N GLU A 10 4.42 2.24 -2.32
CA GLU A 10 4.80 3.19 -3.35
C GLU A 10 4.06 2.86 -4.64
N CYS A 11 3.39 3.87 -5.22
CA CYS A 11 2.74 3.72 -6.51
C CYS A 11 3.79 3.78 -7.62
N LEU A 12 3.84 2.74 -8.44
CA LEU A 12 4.82 2.67 -9.53
C LEU A 12 4.43 3.52 -10.74
N ASP A 13 3.18 3.98 -10.80
CA ASP A 13 2.70 4.78 -11.91
C ASP A 13 2.87 6.28 -11.67
N CYS A 14 2.52 6.77 -10.48
CA CYS A 14 2.59 8.20 -10.20
C CYS A 14 3.64 8.57 -9.15
N GLY A 15 4.26 7.58 -8.50
CA GLY A 15 5.31 7.81 -7.52
C GLY A 15 4.84 8.21 -6.14
N LYS A 16 3.54 8.19 -5.88
CA LYS A 16 3.02 8.56 -4.57
C LYS A 16 3.35 7.49 -3.53
N VAL A 17 3.75 7.93 -2.34
CA VAL A 17 4.08 7.05 -1.23
C VAL A 17 3.04 7.19 -0.14
N ALA A 18 2.63 6.07 0.44
CA ALA A 18 1.70 6.03 1.56
C ALA A 18 2.09 4.92 2.51
N PHE A 19 1.53 4.93 3.71
CA PHE A 19 1.77 3.88 4.71
C PHE A 19 0.45 3.19 5.00
N ARG A 20 0.49 1.85 5.06
CA ARG A 20 -0.69 1.03 5.31
C ARG A 20 -0.37 -0.08 6.29
N MET A 21 -1.37 -0.46 7.08
CA MET A 21 -1.27 -1.59 8.00
C MET A 21 -1.68 -2.86 7.28
N ILE A 22 -0.91 -3.92 7.43
CA ILE A 22 -1.18 -5.24 6.85
C ILE A 22 -1.49 -6.19 8.03
N PRO A 23 -2.48 -7.07 7.92
CA PRO A 23 -3.29 -7.41 6.74
C PRO A 23 -4.43 -6.44 6.47
N ILE A 24 -4.83 -6.36 5.20
CA ILE A 24 -5.95 -5.54 4.76
C ILE A 24 -6.94 -6.42 4.00
N ASP A 25 -8.22 -6.32 4.34
CA ASP A 25 -9.27 -7.14 3.73
C ASP A 25 -9.83 -6.56 2.44
N ILE A 26 -9.45 -5.34 2.08
CA ILE A 26 -9.98 -4.65 0.91
C ILE A 26 -8.88 -4.42 -0.11
N PRO A 27 -9.22 -4.37 -1.41
CA PRO A 27 -8.24 -4.02 -2.43
C PRO A 27 -7.68 -2.63 -2.19
N VAL A 28 -6.39 -2.45 -2.45
CA VAL A 28 -5.71 -1.17 -2.27
C VAL A 28 -5.32 -0.62 -3.63
N TYR A 29 -5.67 0.63 -3.86
CA TYR A 29 -5.35 1.34 -5.09
C TYR A 29 -4.69 2.66 -4.75
N CYS A 30 -3.91 3.19 -5.68
CA CYS A 30 -3.43 4.55 -5.57
C CYS A 30 -4.62 5.50 -5.71
N ARG A 31 -4.85 6.31 -4.70
CA ARG A 31 -5.98 7.25 -4.71
C ARG A 31 -5.75 8.41 -5.67
N GLN A 32 -4.51 8.62 -6.07
CA GLN A 32 -4.15 9.71 -6.95
C GLN A 32 -4.41 9.38 -8.42
N CYS A 33 -4.00 8.19 -8.86
CA CYS A 33 -4.11 7.79 -10.26
C CYS A 33 -4.96 6.54 -10.48
N GLY A 34 -5.42 5.90 -9.41
CA GLY A 34 -6.26 4.71 -9.49
C GLY A 34 -5.52 3.44 -9.86
N SER A 35 -4.19 3.48 -9.89
CA SER A 35 -3.40 2.32 -10.27
C SER A 35 -3.33 1.28 -9.15
N ALA A 36 -3.29 0.00 -9.53
CA ALA A 36 -3.04 -1.09 -8.60
C ALA A 36 -1.56 -1.51 -8.60
N ALA A 37 -0.73 -0.85 -9.39
CA ALA A 37 0.70 -1.15 -9.46
C ALA A 37 1.41 -0.55 -8.26
N LEU A 38 1.36 -1.26 -7.13
CA LEU A 38 1.91 -0.79 -5.87
C LEU A 38 3.04 -1.71 -5.42
N MET A 39 4.09 -1.11 -4.84
CA MET A 39 5.17 -1.86 -4.22
C MET A 39 5.06 -1.74 -2.71
N TRP A 40 5.04 -2.87 -2.01
CA TRP A 40 4.89 -2.95 -0.57
C TRP A 40 6.21 -3.33 0.06
N ARG A 41 6.63 -2.56 1.07
CA ARG A 41 7.84 -2.85 1.82
C ARG A 41 7.56 -2.73 3.31
N PRO A 42 8.03 -3.68 4.14
CA PRO A 42 7.90 -3.54 5.59
C PRO A 42 8.70 -2.34 6.07
N VAL A 43 8.13 -1.63 7.02
CA VAL A 43 8.79 -0.48 7.63
C VAL A 43 9.77 -0.92 8.70
#